data_831efdd2cc08b51058b83e0d7d5dd680
#
_entry.id   831efdd2cc08b51058b83e0d7d5dd680
#
_cell.length_a   1.000
_cell.length_b   1.000
_cell.length_c   1.000
_cell.angle_alpha   90.00
_cell.angle_beta   90.00
_cell.angle_gamma   90.00
#
_symmetry.space_group_name_H-M   'P 1'
#
loop_
_entity.id
_entity.type
_entity.pdbx_description
1 polymer ?
#
loop_
_entity_poly.entity_id
_entity_poly.type
_entity_poly.pdbx_seq_one_letter_code
_entity_poly.pdbx_strand_id
1 'polypeptide(L)'
;MSIKTIIVQPGGGFDHVVVGSTEPRQAGPGEVTVRLHASSLNYHDYAVVSGAWGPTAPRIPMSDGAGVVMAVGEGVTGLKVGDHVVSLFFPEWADGEPGINEGSFARVPGDGIDGYAREQVTAAASAFTLAPKGYSHAEAATLTCAGLTAWRALMADDTLKPGDTVLVQGTGGVSIFALQFAKLAGATVIATSSSDAKLERLKALGADHLINYREDPHWGQTVRTLTDDRGVDHVVEVGGPGTLEQSMVACRIGGHVSIIGILTGLQGSLSVIQAIARHQRLQGVLVGSRKHQLDMIRAVEANGMKPVIDSSYPLEGIVDAFRHQESNRHFGKICLEF
;
A
#
# COMPACT_ATOMS: atom_id res chain seq x y z
N MET A 1 -10.29 -25.72 18.60
CA MET A 1 -8.85 -25.65 18.28
C MET A 1 -8.48 -24.19 18.32
N SER A 2 -7.40 -23.83 19.03
CA SER A 2 -6.91 -22.46 19.07
C SER A 2 -6.38 -22.02 17.70
N ILE A 3 -6.45 -20.72 17.43
CA ILE A 3 -5.98 -20.06 16.19
C ILE A 3 -4.56 -19.59 16.43
N LYS A 4 -3.60 -19.98 15.58
CA LYS A 4 -2.25 -19.46 15.63
C LYS A 4 -2.26 -17.97 15.29
N THR A 5 -1.52 -17.18 16.06
CA THR A 5 -1.40 -15.73 15.91
C THR A 5 0.03 -15.28 16.11
N ILE A 6 0.39 -14.15 15.50
CA ILE A 6 1.58 -13.39 15.89
C ILE A 6 1.14 -12.27 16.82
N ILE A 7 1.88 -12.03 17.88
CA ILE A 7 1.61 -10.97 18.85
C ILE A 7 2.84 -10.10 18.99
N VAL A 8 2.68 -8.81 18.82
CA VAL A 8 3.68 -7.78 19.17
C VAL A 8 3.38 -7.30 20.58
N GLN A 9 4.36 -7.42 21.46
CA GLN A 9 4.24 -6.95 22.84
C GLN A 9 4.33 -5.42 22.93
N PRO A 10 3.85 -4.81 24.01
CA PRO A 10 3.89 -3.36 24.20
C PRO A 10 5.26 -2.75 23.94
N GLY A 11 5.29 -1.62 23.22
CA GLY A 11 6.51 -0.95 22.80
C GLY A 11 7.09 -1.43 21.46
N GLY A 12 6.69 -2.62 20.98
CA GLY A 12 7.22 -3.19 19.73
C GLY A 12 8.69 -3.63 19.84
N GLY A 13 9.31 -3.85 18.68
CA GLY A 13 10.65 -4.40 18.54
C GLY A 13 10.64 -5.86 18.11
N PHE A 14 11.54 -6.25 17.22
CA PHE A 14 11.57 -7.61 16.66
C PHE A 14 11.73 -8.72 17.70
N ASP A 15 12.43 -8.43 18.81
CA ASP A 15 12.59 -9.36 19.93
C ASP A 15 11.32 -9.49 20.78
N HIS A 16 10.36 -8.61 20.58
CA HIS A 16 9.06 -8.59 21.24
C HIS A 16 7.93 -9.19 20.41
N VAL A 17 8.27 -9.80 19.26
CA VAL A 17 7.33 -10.52 18.42
C VAL A 17 7.30 -11.98 18.84
N VAL A 18 6.13 -12.47 19.22
CA VAL A 18 5.96 -13.85 19.71
C VAL A 18 4.88 -14.59 18.94
N VAL A 19 5.05 -15.88 18.75
CA VAL A 19 3.99 -16.77 18.27
C VAL A 19 3.08 -17.09 19.46
N GLY A 20 1.79 -16.80 19.32
CA GLY A 20 0.77 -17.05 20.31
C GLY A 20 -0.42 -17.79 19.73
N SER A 21 -1.49 -17.85 20.49
CA SER A 21 -2.77 -18.39 20.04
C SER A 21 -3.95 -17.63 20.64
N THR A 22 -5.06 -17.61 19.91
CA THR A 22 -6.35 -17.07 20.37
C THR A 22 -7.46 -18.08 20.18
N GLU A 23 -8.54 -17.97 20.96
CA GLU A 23 -9.71 -18.82 20.76
C GLU A 23 -10.55 -18.29 19.58
N PRO A 24 -11.08 -19.19 18.74
CA PRO A 24 -11.99 -18.80 17.66
C PRO A 24 -13.29 -18.22 18.21
N ARG A 25 -13.76 -17.17 17.59
CA ARG A 25 -15.08 -16.57 17.90
C ARG A 25 -16.06 -16.85 16.78
N GLN A 26 -17.31 -17.12 17.11
CA GLN A 26 -18.38 -17.24 16.12
C GLN A 26 -18.75 -15.86 15.55
N ALA A 27 -19.17 -15.86 14.28
CA ALA A 27 -19.66 -14.65 13.64
C ALA A 27 -21.01 -14.24 14.26
N GLY A 28 -21.08 -13.03 14.81
CA GLY A 28 -22.30 -12.39 15.24
C GLY A 28 -23.05 -11.71 14.07
N PRO A 29 -24.20 -11.05 14.35
CA PRO A 29 -24.91 -10.29 13.32
C PRO A 29 -24.02 -9.26 12.62
N GLY A 30 -24.08 -9.23 11.28
CA GLY A 30 -23.25 -8.33 10.46
C GLY A 30 -21.77 -8.73 10.32
N GLU A 31 -21.34 -9.85 10.90
CA GLU A 31 -19.95 -10.30 10.88
C GLU A 31 -19.72 -11.51 9.95
N VAL A 32 -18.48 -11.68 9.56
CA VAL A 32 -17.99 -12.86 8.84
C VAL A 32 -16.79 -13.45 9.57
N THR A 33 -16.64 -14.77 9.50
CA THR A 33 -15.41 -15.47 9.88
C THR A 33 -14.62 -15.78 8.61
N VAL A 34 -13.38 -15.33 8.54
CA VAL A 34 -12.47 -15.56 7.41
C VAL A 34 -11.30 -16.39 7.87
N ARG A 35 -11.03 -17.51 7.17
CA ARG A 35 -9.75 -18.20 7.25
C ARG A 35 -8.77 -17.43 6.39
N LEU A 36 -7.74 -16.89 7.03
CA LEU A 36 -6.69 -16.15 6.35
C LEU A 36 -5.67 -17.13 5.75
N HIS A 37 -5.17 -16.81 4.59
CA HIS A 37 -4.16 -17.57 3.86
C HIS A 37 -2.94 -16.75 3.51
N ALA A 38 -3.08 -15.42 3.52
CA ALA A 38 -1.96 -14.53 3.26
C ALA A 38 -2.16 -13.14 3.87
N SER A 39 -1.03 -12.49 4.09
CA SER A 39 -0.90 -11.06 4.40
C SER A 39 0.22 -10.46 3.55
N SER A 40 0.37 -9.14 3.55
CA SER A 40 1.51 -8.50 2.87
C SER A 40 2.04 -7.31 3.66
N LEU A 41 3.36 -7.11 3.64
CA LEU A 41 4.04 -6.12 4.48
C LEU A 41 3.90 -4.71 3.91
N ASN A 42 3.67 -3.74 4.78
CA ASN A 42 3.68 -2.32 4.48
C ASN A 42 4.61 -1.57 5.44
N TYR A 43 5.00 -0.34 5.09
CA TYR A 43 5.82 0.50 5.98
C TYR A 43 5.11 0.79 7.31
N HIS A 44 3.78 0.94 7.29
CA HIS A 44 2.96 1.10 8.48
C HIS A 44 3.11 -0.09 9.44
N ASP A 45 2.97 -1.32 8.92
CA ASP A 45 3.14 -2.53 9.72
C ASP A 45 4.57 -2.65 10.28
N TYR A 46 5.58 -2.29 9.48
CA TYR A 46 6.97 -2.21 9.92
C TYR A 46 7.13 -1.23 11.08
N ALA A 47 6.54 -0.04 10.99
CA ALA A 47 6.65 0.97 12.04
C ALA A 47 6.03 0.50 13.37
N VAL A 48 4.93 -0.23 13.32
CA VAL A 48 4.29 -0.84 14.50
C VAL A 48 5.18 -1.96 15.08
N VAL A 49 5.60 -2.90 14.24
CA VAL A 49 6.34 -4.09 14.68
C VAL A 49 7.75 -3.74 15.13
N SER A 50 8.45 -2.82 14.46
CA SER A 50 9.80 -2.37 14.84
C SER A 50 9.84 -1.54 16.14
N GLY A 51 8.68 -1.00 16.55
CA GLY A 51 8.56 -0.15 17.74
C GLY A 51 8.67 1.35 17.46
N ALA A 52 8.84 1.77 16.20
CA ALA A 52 8.80 3.19 15.88
C ALA A 52 7.43 3.82 16.21
N TRP A 53 6.35 3.04 16.06
CA TRP A 53 4.98 3.33 16.50
C TRP A 53 4.44 2.15 17.32
N GLY A 54 5.25 1.61 18.25
CA GLY A 54 4.94 0.41 18.99
C GLY A 54 3.61 0.49 19.74
N PRO A 55 2.87 -0.62 19.82
CA PRO A 55 1.56 -0.66 20.46
C PRO A 55 1.69 -0.46 21.98
N THR A 56 0.68 0.12 22.62
CA THR A 56 0.61 0.30 24.07
C THR A 56 0.11 -0.94 24.83
N ALA A 57 -0.51 -1.89 24.12
CA ALA A 57 -0.99 -3.18 24.61
C ALA A 57 -0.60 -4.27 23.60
N PRO A 58 -0.59 -5.56 23.98
CA PRO A 58 -0.34 -6.64 23.02
C PRO A 58 -1.24 -6.51 21.80
N ARG A 59 -0.66 -6.66 20.60
CA ARG A 59 -1.35 -6.44 19.32
C ARG A 59 -1.04 -7.55 18.33
N ILE A 60 -2.07 -8.06 17.63
CA ILE A 60 -1.87 -8.87 16.43
C ILE A 60 -1.58 -7.89 15.29
N PRO A 61 -0.38 -7.93 14.67
CA PRO A 61 -0.01 -6.98 13.63
C PRO A 61 -0.64 -7.30 12.27
N MET A 62 -0.26 -6.54 11.25
CA MET A 62 -0.59 -6.63 9.83
C MET A 62 -1.95 -6.06 9.48
N SER A 63 -1.90 -5.07 8.58
CA SER A 63 -3.08 -4.38 8.03
C SER A 63 -3.69 -5.08 6.81
N ASP A 64 -2.89 -5.84 6.08
CA ASP A 64 -3.32 -6.57 4.89
C ASP A 64 -3.73 -8.01 5.26
N GLY A 65 -4.81 -8.50 4.65
CA GLY A 65 -5.26 -9.87 4.83
C GLY A 65 -6.10 -10.37 3.67
N ALA A 66 -5.89 -11.63 3.25
CA ALA A 66 -6.71 -12.29 2.25
C ALA A 66 -6.97 -13.75 2.64
N GLY A 67 -8.15 -14.26 2.30
CA GLY A 67 -8.55 -15.61 2.69
C GLY A 67 -9.92 -16.01 2.17
N VAL A 68 -10.54 -16.96 2.86
CA VAL A 68 -11.84 -17.55 2.47
C VAL A 68 -12.84 -17.37 3.61
N VAL A 69 -14.05 -16.96 3.27
CA VAL A 69 -15.18 -16.86 4.21
C VAL A 69 -15.59 -18.25 4.68
N MET A 70 -15.52 -18.48 5.98
CA MET A 70 -15.87 -19.77 6.62
C MET A 70 -17.27 -19.77 7.24
N ALA A 71 -17.73 -18.60 7.71
CA ALA A 71 -19.05 -18.41 8.30
C ALA A 71 -19.54 -16.98 8.06
N VAL A 72 -20.85 -16.83 8.00
CA VAL A 72 -21.57 -15.55 7.84
C VAL A 72 -22.58 -15.41 8.95
N GLY A 73 -22.58 -14.26 9.63
CA GLY A 73 -23.56 -13.93 10.64
C GLY A 73 -24.88 -13.45 10.05
N GLU A 74 -25.89 -13.31 10.90
CA GLU A 74 -27.20 -12.79 10.51
C GLU A 74 -27.09 -11.39 9.88
N GLY A 75 -27.90 -11.13 8.85
CA GLY A 75 -27.98 -9.82 8.18
C GLY A 75 -26.83 -9.49 7.24
N VAL A 76 -25.80 -10.34 7.11
CA VAL A 76 -24.74 -10.14 6.13
C VAL A 76 -25.26 -10.32 4.72
N THR A 77 -25.03 -9.34 3.86
CA THR A 77 -25.32 -9.37 2.43
C THR A 77 -24.04 -9.16 1.62
N GLY A 78 -23.98 -9.76 0.42
CA GLY A 78 -22.85 -9.57 -0.50
C GLY A 78 -21.64 -10.46 -0.27
N LEU A 79 -21.57 -11.22 0.83
CA LEU A 79 -20.57 -12.25 1.09
C LEU A 79 -21.26 -13.57 1.51
N LYS A 80 -20.67 -14.70 1.13
CA LYS A 80 -21.15 -16.05 1.49
C LYS A 80 -19.97 -16.97 1.79
N VAL A 81 -20.24 -18.08 2.44
CA VAL A 81 -19.25 -19.14 2.70
C VAL A 81 -18.62 -19.61 1.39
N GLY A 82 -17.30 -19.72 1.38
CA GLY A 82 -16.49 -20.08 0.23
C GLY A 82 -16.03 -18.89 -0.64
N ASP A 83 -16.50 -17.68 -0.38
CA ASP A 83 -16.01 -16.50 -1.10
C ASP A 83 -14.55 -16.21 -0.73
N HIS A 84 -13.73 -15.93 -1.74
CA HIS A 84 -12.39 -15.41 -1.57
C HIS A 84 -12.46 -13.90 -1.34
N VAL A 85 -11.83 -13.43 -0.28
CA VAL A 85 -11.93 -12.04 0.17
C VAL A 85 -10.56 -11.42 0.45
N VAL A 86 -10.52 -10.10 0.34
CA VAL A 86 -9.38 -9.24 0.70
C VAL A 86 -9.84 -8.16 1.67
N SER A 87 -9.01 -7.85 2.66
CA SER A 87 -9.30 -6.87 3.69
C SER A 87 -9.32 -5.43 3.18
N LEU A 88 -9.90 -4.54 3.99
CA LEU A 88 -9.76 -3.09 3.87
C LEU A 88 -8.81 -2.56 4.94
N PHE A 89 -7.97 -1.59 4.55
CA PHE A 89 -7.11 -0.88 5.49
C PHE A 89 -7.95 -0.02 6.46
N PHE A 90 -8.98 0.64 5.93
CA PHE A 90 -9.99 1.39 6.70
C PHE A 90 -11.35 0.71 6.60
N PRO A 91 -11.67 -0.24 7.52
CA PRO A 91 -12.92 -1.02 7.45
C PRO A 91 -14.21 -0.20 7.52
N GLU A 92 -14.14 1.00 8.08
CA GLU A 92 -15.29 1.88 8.31
C GLU A 92 -15.45 2.96 7.22
N TRP A 93 -14.45 3.15 6.36
CA TRP A 93 -14.52 4.14 5.27
C TRP A 93 -15.17 3.54 4.01
N ALA A 94 -16.47 3.68 3.91
CA ALA A 94 -17.23 3.12 2.79
C ALA A 94 -16.99 3.88 1.47
N ASP A 95 -17.12 5.21 1.47
CA ASP A 95 -17.02 6.10 0.31
C ASP A 95 -16.90 7.57 0.77
N GLY A 96 -16.67 8.49 -0.17
CA GLY A 96 -16.60 9.93 0.08
C GLY A 96 -15.33 10.39 0.79
N GLU A 97 -15.40 11.55 1.43
CA GLU A 97 -14.25 12.14 2.12
C GLU A 97 -13.88 11.34 3.37
N PRO A 98 -12.56 11.25 3.69
CA PRO A 98 -12.11 10.58 4.90
C PRO A 98 -12.55 11.35 6.15
N GLY A 99 -12.97 10.62 7.18
CA GLY A 99 -13.31 11.17 8.48
C GLY A 99 -12.14 11.17 9.47
N ILE A 100 -12.45 11.51 10.73
CA ILE A 100 -11.46 11.57 11.80
C ILE A 100 -10.85 10.19 12.12
N ASN A 101 -11.60 9.12 11.93
CA ASN A 101 -11.14 7.75 12.19
C ASN A 101 -10.02 7.34 11.26
N GLU A 102 -10.08 7.77 9.99
CA GLU A 102 -9.07 7.47 8.97
C GLU A 102 -7.76 8.20 9.25
N GLY A 103 -7.81 9.37 9.86
CA GLY A 103 -6.61 10.15 10.24
C GLY A 103 -5.95 9.69 11.55
N SER A 104 -6.67 8.98 12.42
CA SER A 104 -6.18 8.62 13.76
C SER A 104 -5.55 7.24 13.89
N PHE A 105 -5.66 6.38 12.88
CA PHE A 105 -5.29 4.95 12.89
C PHE A 105 -6.00 4.08 13.97
N ALA A 106 -6.88 4.67 14.77
CA ALA A 106 -7.52 4.00 15.91
C ALA A 106 -8.33 2.75 15.53
N ARG A 107 -8.76 2.64 14.27
CA ARG A 107 -9.55 1.53 13.73
C ARG A 107 -8.81 0.74 12.64
N VAL A 108 -7.51 1.00 12.47
CA VAL A 108 -6.69 0.29 11.48
C VAL A 108 -6.27 -1.07 12.03
N PRO A 109 -6.54 -2.17 11.29
CA PRO A 109 -6.07 -3.50 11.67
C PRO A 109 -4.53 -3.54 11.75
N GLY A 110 -4.02 -4.15 12.81
CA GLY A 110 -2.58 -4.26 13.06
C GLY A 110 -1.98 -3.10 13.86
N ASP A 111 -2.75 -2.02 14.06
CA ASP A 111 -2.36 -0.86 14.89
C ASP A 111 -3.43 -0.58 15.95
N GLY A 112 -4.44 0.20 15.67
CA GLY A 112 -5.49 0.54 16.63
C GLY A 112 -6.37 -0.65 17.07
N ILE A 113 -6.55 -1.63 16.19
CA ILE A 113 -7.24 -2.90 16.46
C ILE A 113 -6.37 -4.08 16.02
N ASP A 114 -6.71 -5.30 16.47
CA ASP A 114 -6.00 -6.52 16.05
C ASP A 114 -6.08 -6.76 14.55
N GLY A 115 -4.91 -7.02 13.95
CA GLY A 115 -4.74 -7.22 12.52
C GLY A 115 -4.85 -8.66 12.04
N TYR A 116 -4.19 -8.94 10.95
CA TYR A 116 -4.38 -10.16 10.16
C TYR A 116 -3.20 -11.15 10.23
N ALA A 117 -2.20 -10.95 11.10
CA ALA A 117 -1.14 -11.94 11.32
C ALA A 117 -1.65 -13.12 12.17
N ARG A 118 -2.67 -13.83 11.68
CA ARG A 118 -3.35 -14.96 12.34
C ARG A 118 -4.07 -15.84 11.32
N GLU A 119 -4.29 -17.11 11.65
CA GLU A 119 -4.95 -18.08 10.74
C GLU A 119 -6.44 -17.79 10.51
N GLN A 120 -7.13 -17.12 11.44
CA GLN A 120 -8.56 -16.84 11.33
C GLN A 120 -8.92 -15.52 12.01
N VAL A 121 -9.85 -14.82 11.42
CA VAL A 121 -10.44 -13.60 11.98
C VAL A 121 -11.96 -13.64 11.89
N THR A 122 -12.64 -13.10 12.90
CA THR A 122 -14.07 -12.77 12.85
C THR A 122 -14.20 -11.25 13.01
N ALA A 123 -14.78 -10.61 11.99
CA ALA A 123 -14.89 -9.14 11.92
C ALA A 123 -16.15 -8.74 11.14
N ALA A 124 -16.47 -7.44 11.16
CA ALA A 124 -17.58 -6.91 10.37
C ALA A 124 -17.40 -7.27 8.88
N ALA A 125 -18.48 -7.65 8.21
CA ALA A 125 -18.45 -7.99 6.78
C ALA A 125 -17.96 -6.81 5.93
N SER A 126 -18.17 -5.57 6.40
CA SER A 126 -17.65 -4.35 5.77
C SER A 126 -16.12 -4.26 5.74
N ALA A 127 -15.42 -5.02 6.58
CA ALA A 127 -13.95 -5.07 6.59
C ALA A 127 -13.34 -5.82 5.38
N PHE A 128 -14.17 -6.43 4.54
CA PHE A 128 -13.72 -7.24 3.41
C PHE A 128 -14.47 -6.89 2.12
N THR A 129 -13.79 -7.07 0.98
CA THR A 129 -14.38 -7.14 -0.35
C THR A 129 -14.08 -8.50 -0.97
N LEU A 130 -14.82 -8.86 -2.03
CA LEU A 130 -14.41 -10.01 -2.85
C LEU A 130 -13.01 -9.74 -3.42
N ALA A 131 -12.14 -10.75 -3.37
CA ALA A 131 -10.83 -10.71 -4.01
C ALA A 131 -10.99 -10.76 -5.54
N PRO A 132 -10.03 -10.21 -6.31
CA PRO A 132 -10.06 -10.32 -7.77
C PRO A 132 -10.05 -11.79 -8.21
N LYS A 133 -10.84 -12.10 -9.23
CA LYS A 133 -10.90 -13.46 -9.82
C LYS A 133 -9.53 -13.88 -10.35
N GLY A 134 -9.14 -15.10 -10.03
CA GLY A 134 -7.86 -15.65 -10.49
C GLY A 134 -6.62 -15.14 -9.76
N TYR A 135 -6.78 -14.35 -8.70
CA TYR A 135 -5.68 -13.98 -7.80
C TYR A 135 -5.45 -15.10 -6.77
N SER A 136 -4.18 -15.37 -6.45
CA SER A 136 -3.84 -16.07 -5.21
C SER A 136 -4.14 -15.17 -4.00
N HIS A 137 -4.19 -15.74 -2.79
CA HIS A 137 -4.40 -14.93 -1.58
C HIS A 137 -3.21 -13.98 -1.32
N ALA A 138 -1.98 -14.40 -1.63
CA ALA A 138 -0.81 -13.52 -1.56
C ALA A 138 -0.94 -12.32 -2.52
N GLU A 139 -1.33 -12.56 -3.78
CA GLU A 139 -1.61 -11.49 -4.74
C GLU A 139 -2.72 -10.55 -4.24
N ALA A 140 -3.83 -11.11 -3.74
CA ALA A 140 -4.96 -10.31 -3.25
C ALA A 140 -4.58 -9.44 -2.04
N ALA A 141 -3.84 -9.98 -1.07
CA ALA A 141 -3.41 -9.25 0.11
C ALA A 141 -2.62 -7.98 -0.23
N THR A 142 -1.85 -7.97 -1.32
CA THR A 142 -1.05 -6.80 -1.73
C THR A 142 -1.89 -5.57 -2.12
N LEU A 143 -3.18 -5.77 -2.36
CA LEU A 143 -4.08 -4.72 -2.82
C LEU A 143 -4.54 -3.78 -1.70
N THR A 144 -4.68 -4.29 -0.47
CA THR A 144 -5.30 -3.59 0.67
C THR A 144 -4.66 -2.24 0.98
N CYS A 145 -3.34 -2.17 1.08
CA CYS A 145 -2.62 -0.93 1.35
C CYS A 145 -1.92 -0.40 0.09
N ALA A 146 -0.92 -1.11 -0.42
CA ALA A 146 -0.05 -0.59 -1.47
C ALA A 146 -0.78 -0.41 -2.81
N GLY A 147 -1.58 -1.39 -3.23
CA GLY A 147 -2.37 -1.28 -4.46
C GLY A 147 -3.38 -0.16 -4.39
N LEU A 148 -4.15 -0.10 -3.29
CA LEU A 148 -5.19 0.90 -3.09
C LEU A 148 -4.63 2.32 -2.97
N THR A 149 -3.48 2.50 -2.32
CA THR A 149 -2.79 3.79 -2.25
C THR A 149 -2.39 4.29 -3.63
N ALA A 150 -1.77 3.44 -4.45
CA ALA A 150 -1.38 3.79 -5.81
C ALA A 150 -2.60 4.09 -6.70
N TRP A 151 -3.66 3.30 -6.56
CA TRP A 151 -4.93 3.55 -7.26
C TRP A 151 -5.52 4.89 -6.89
N ARG A 152 -5.63 5.20 -5.60
CA ARG A 152 -6.19 6.47 -5.13
C ARG A 152 -5.37 7.65 -5.64
N ALA A 153 -4.05 7.59 -5.52
CA ALA A 153 -3.15 8.66 -5.93
C ALA A 153 -3.29 9.04 -7.43
N LEU A 154 -3.58 8.07 -8.30
CA LEU A 154 -3.62 8.28 -9.75
C LEU A 154 -5.04 8.35 -10.33
N MET A 155 -5.99 7.61 -9.74
CA MET A 155 -7.30 7.39 -10.37
C MET A 155 -8.47 8.04 -9.61
N ALA A 156 -8.33 8.27 -8.28
CA ALA A 156 -9.43 8.77 -7.47
C ALA A 156 -9.25 10.24 -7.04
N ASP A 157 -8.09 10.60 -6.45
CA ASP A 157 -7.82 11.97 -6.00
C ASP A 157 -7.42 12.89 -7.16
N ASP A 158 -6.86 12.34 -8.23
CA ASP A 158 -6.70 13.01 -9.52
C ASP A 158 -7.08 12.03 -10.65
N THR A 159 -7.38 12.56 -11.82
CA THR A 159 -7.79 11.70 -12.94
C THR A 159 -6.65 11.59 -13.92
N LEU A 160 -5.87 10.52 -13.81
CA LEU A 160 -4.86 10.16 -14.81
C LEU A 160 -5.50 9.91 -16.16
N LYS A 161 -4.92 10.47 -17.21
CA LYS A 161 -5.42 10.37 -18.60
C LYS A 161 -4.39 9.70 -19.50
N PRO A 162 -4.84 9.02 -20.56
CA PRO A 162 -3.93 8.58 -21.61
C PRO A 162 -3.12 9.75 -22.16
N GLY A 163 -1.78 9.56 -22.25
CA GLY A 163 -0.85 10.60 -22.69
C GLY A 163 -0.28 11.48 -21.57
N ASP A 164 -0.79 11.38 -20.33
CA ASP A 164 -0.15 12.01 -19.18
C ASP A 164 1.21 11.37 -18.89
N THR A 165 2.07 12.10 -18.16
CA THR A 165 3.36 11.60 -17.69
C THR A 165 3.34 11.46 -16.17
N VAL A 166 3.76 10.29 -15.67
CA VAL A 166 3.80 9.95 -14.24
C VAL A 166 5.24 9.72 -13.79
N LEU A 167 5.64 10.33 -12.68
CA LEU A 167 6.88 10.04 -12.00
C LEU A 167 6.61 9.09 -10.82
N VAL A 168 7.31 7.96 -10.79
CA VAL A 168 7.31 7.01 -9.67
C VAL A 168 8.69 6.92 -9.05
N GLN A 169 8.76 6.82 -7.72
CA GLN A 169 10.01 6.85 -6.96
C GLN A 169 10.27 5.51 -6.30
N GLY A 170 11.45 4.93 -6.56
CA GLY A 170 11.84 3.66 -5.95
C GLY A 170 11.07 2.45 -6.48
N THR A 171 11.20 1.33 -5.77
CA THR A 171 10.73 0.01 -6.21
C THR A 171 9.94 -0.74 -5.14
N GLY A 172 9.37 -0.01 -4.19
CA GLY A 172 8.45 -0.54 -3.19
C GLY A 172 7.06 -0.82 -3.76
N GLY A 173 6.20 -1.41 -2.95
CA GLY A 173 4.87 -1.84 -3.39
C GLY A 173 4.05 -0.75 -4.05
N VAL A 174 3.92 0.43 -3.42
CA VAL A 174 3.14 1.57 -3.98
C VAL A 174 3.69 1.99 -5.34
N SER A 175 5.00 2.13 -5.47
CA SER A 175 5.65 2.60 -6.70
C SER A 175 5.47 1.63 -7.86
N ILE A 176 5.57 0.32 -7.59
CA ILE A 176 5.36 -0.72 -8.61
C ILE A 176 3.90 -0.77 -9.05
N PHE A 177 2.93 -0.69 -8.12
CA PHE A 177 1.52 -0.58 -8.47
C PHE A 177 1.22 0.69 -9.26
N ALA A 178 1.80 1.83 -8.87
CA ALA A 178 1.63 3.09 -9.59
C ALA A 178 2.16 3.02 -11.02
N LEU A 179 3.34 2.40 -11.23
CA LEU A 179 3.87 2.15 -12.56
C LEU A 179 2.89 1.30 -13.38
N GLN A 180 2.41 0.18 -12.82
CA GLN A 180 1.50 -0.73 -13.51
C GLN A 180 0.17 -0.02 -13.86
N PHE A 181 -0.45 0.71 -12.93
CA PHE A 181 -1.68 1.47 -13.20
C PHE A 181 -1.45 2.58 -14.23
N ALA A 182 -0.34 3.30 -14.15
CA ALA A 182 -0.01 4.34 -15.13
C ALA A 182 0.13 3.76 -16.54
N LYS A 183 0.81 2.62 -16.68
CA LYS A 183 0.94 1.93 -17.98
C LYS A 183 -0.41 1.42 -18.49
N LEU A 184 -1.26 0.87 -17.63
CA LEU A 184 -2.62 0.46 -18.00
C LEU A 184 -3.47 1.63 -18.48
N ALA A 185 -3.27 2.82 -17.91
CA ALA A 185 -3.97 4.03 -18.34
C ALA A 185 -3.41 4.67 -19.62
N GLY A 186 -2.32 4.15 -20.19
CA GLY A 186 -1.68 4.71 -21.38
C GLY A 186 -0.79 5.93 -21.10
N ALA A 187 -0.26 6.05 -19.89
CA ALA A 187 0.65 7.12 -19.51
C ALA A 187 2.11 6.78 -19.85
N THR A 188 2.93 7.82 -20.01
CA THR A 188 4.40 7.73 -20.00
C THR A 188 4.87 7.68 -18.56
N VAL A 189 5.77 6.75 -18.22
CA VAL A 189 6.28 6.57 -16.86
C VAL A 189 7.77 6.87 -16.80
N ILE A 190 8.15 7.83 -15.95
CA ILE A 190 9.52 8.08 -15.52
C ILE A 190 9.69 7.43 -14.16
N ALA A 191 10.70 6.57 -13.99
CA ALA A 191 10.92 5.83 -12.76
C ALA A 191 12.32 6.10 -12.21
N THR A 192 12.42 6.26 -10.88
CA THR A 192 13.71 6.48 -10.20
C THR A 192 14.06 5.30 -9.30
N SER A 193 15.34 4.99 -9.17
CA SER A 193 15.85 4.01 -8.21
C SER A 193 17.29 4.38 -7.81
N SER A 194 17.80 3.77 -6.75
CA SER A 194 19.21 3.84 -6.34
C SER A 194 20.07 2.69 -6.90
N SER A 195 19.50 1.83 -7.74
CA SER A 195 20.13 0.59 -8.20
C SER A 195 19.82 0.36 -9.66
N ASP A 196 20.85 0.23 -10.48
CA ASP A 196 20.70 -0.02 -11.92
C ASP A 196 20.03 -1.37 -12.19
N ALA A 197 20.33 -2.41 -11.39
CA ALA A 197 19.65 -3.68 -11.50
C ALA A 197 18.12 -3.57 -11.26
N LYS A 198 17.69 -2.68 -10.36
CA LYS A 198 16.27 -2.40 -10.15
C LYS A 198 15.70 -1.53 -11.28
N LEU A 199 16.46 -0.62 -11.85
CA LEU A 199 16.06 0.17 -13.02
C LEU A 199 15.77 -0.72 -14.22
N GLU A 200 16.58 -1.73 -14.50
CA GLU A 200 16.30 -2.70 -15.57
C GLU A 200 14.99 -3.48 -15.32
N ARG A 201 14.68 -3.81 -14.07
CA ARG A 201 13.38 -4.43 -13.73
C ARG A 201 12.22 -3.48 -13.94
N LEU A 202 12.37 -2.17 -13.62
CA LEU A 202 11.35 -1.14 -13.89
C LEU A 202 11.11 -1.00 -15.39
N LYS A 203 12.18 -1.03 -16.21
CA LYS A 203 12.11 -1.04 -17.67
C LYS A 203 11.33 -2.23 -18.20
N ALA A 204 11.60 -3.42 -17.67
CA ALA A 204 10.89 -4.64 -18.04
C ALA A 204 9.39 -4.58 -17.69
N LEU A 205 9.01 -3.80 -16.67
CA LEU A 205 7.61 -3.52 -16.31
C LEU A 205 6.98 -2.40 -17.15
N GLY A 206 7.72 -1.78 -18.07
CA GLY A 206 7.22 -0.79 -19.00
C GLY A 206 7.51 0.68 -18.63
N ALA A 207 8.42 0.95 -17.69
CA ALA A 207 8.88 2.32 -17.47
C ALA A 207 9.59 2.83 -18.74
N ASP A 208 9.24 4.02 -19.19
CA ASP A 208 9.74 4.62 -20.44
C ASP A 208 11.09 5.31 -20.23
N HIS A 209 11.28 5.95 -19.08
CA HIS A 209 12.53 6.61 -18.70
C HIS A 209 12.96 6.19 -17.30
N LEU A 210 14.27 6.11 -17.10
CA LEU A 210 14.90 5.62 -15.87
C LEU A 210 15.93 6.60 -15.37
N ILE A 211 15.96 6.86 -14.05
CA ILE A 211 16.92 7.76 -13.43
C ILE A 211 17.50 7.10 -12.18
N ASN A 212 18.83 6.99 -12.11
CA ASN A 212 19.52 6.62 -10.88
C ASN A 212 19.73 7.88 -10.03
N TYR A 213 18.92 8.07 -9.00
CA TYR A 213 18.97 9.28 -8.17
C TYR A 213 20.23 9.38 -7.28
N ARG A 214 21.03 8.31 -7.16
CA ARG A 214 22.34 8.37 -6.50
C ARG A 214 23.39 9.04 -7.38
N GLU A 215 23.28 8.84 -8.68
CA GLU A 215 24.18 9.44 -9.68
C GLU A 215 23.72 10.83 -10.10
N ASP A 216 22.41 11.06 -10.04
CA ASP A 216 21.78 12.34 -10.37
C ASP A 216 21.00 12.89 -9.17
N PRO A 217 21.64 13.69 -8.30
CA PRO A 217 20.97 14.33 -7.17
C PRO A 217 19.97 15.42 -7.59
N HIS A 218 20.05 15.91 -8.84
CA HIS A 218 19.15 16.90 -9.42
C HIS A 218 18.11 16.27 -10.35
N TRP A 219 17.72 15.03 -10.08
CA TRP A 219 16.83 14.26 -10.91
C TRP A 219 15.49 14.95 -11.27
N GLY A 220 15.03 15.90 -10.45
CA GLY A 220 13.86 16.71 -10.79
C GLY A 220 14.06 17.55 -12.04
N GLN A 221 15.27 18.09 -12.25
CA GLN A 221 15.61 18.83 -13.46
C GLN A 221 15.78 17.88 -14.66
N THR A 222 16.35 16.70 -14.44
CA THR A 222 16.45 15.67 -15.48
C THR A 222 15.07 15.23 -15.95
N VAL A 223 14.10 15.06 -15.04
CA VAL A 223 12.70 14.80 -15.41
C VAL A 223 12.12 15.90 -16.28
N ARG A 224 12.42 17.17 -15.98
CA ARG A 224 12.00 18.29 -16.84
C ARG A 224 12.62 18.20 -18.25
N THR A 225 13.91 17.92 -18.33
CA THR A 225 14.60 17.73 -19.60
C THR A 225 13.97 16.60 -20.43
N LEU A 226 13.63 15.47 -19.79
CA LEU A 226 12.97 14.33 -20.44
C LEU A 226 11.53 14.63 -20.92
N THR A 227 10.95 15.73 -20.49
CA THR A 227 9.58 16.17 -20.83
C THR A 227 9.57 17.51 -21.58
N ASP A 228 10.63 17.82 -22.33
CA ASP A 228 10.77 19.07 -23.08
C ASP A 228 10.51 20.31 -22.20
N ASP A 229 11.01 20.28 -20.98
CA ASP A 229 10.88 21.30 -19.95
C ASP A 229 9.47 21.54 -19.41
N ARG A 230 8.50 20.72 -19.80
CA ARG A 230 7.12 20.78 -19.33
C ARG A 230 6.98 20.28 -17.88
N GLY A 231 7.60 19.17 -17.54
CA GLY A 231 7.43 18.42 -16.29
C GLY A 231 6.28 17.39 -16.35
N VAL A 232 6.23 16.51 -15.35
CA VAL A 232 5.24 15.43 -15.27
C VAL A 232 3.88 15.91 -14.76
N ASP A 233 2.82 15.23 -15.16
CA ASP A 233 1.46 15.53 -14.72
C ASP A 233 1.23 15.10 -13.26
N HIS A 234 1.73 13.90 -12.90
CA HIS A 234 1.54 13.29 -11.59
C HIS A 234 2.88 12.82 -11.02
N VAL A 235 3.08 13.06 -9.72
CA VAL A 235 4.19 12.52 -8.94
C VAL A 235 3.64 11.65 -7.83
N VAL A 236 4.08 10.38 -7.78
CA VAL A 236 3.80 9.45 -6.69
C VAL A 236 4.96 9.55 -5.69
N GLU A 237 4.82 10.44 -4.70
CA GLU A 237 5.86 10.82 -3.75
C GLU A 237 5.88 9.89 -2.54
N VAL A 238 6.82 8.95 -2.51
CA VAL A 238 6.96 7.97 -1.43
C VAL A 238 8.19 8.21 -0.54
N GLY A 239 9.08 9.10 -0.95
CA GLY A 239 10.30 9.40 -0.18
C GLY A 239 10.06 10.32 1.02
N GLY A 240 9.18 11.28 0.87
CA GLY A 240 8.87 12.26 1.91
C GLY A 240 9.75 13.50 1.86
N PRO A 241 10.07 14.12 3.02
CA PRO A 241 10.73 15.44 3.07
C PRO A 241 12.02 15.56 2.26
N GLY A 242 12.82 14.49 2.21
CA GLY A 242 14.11 14.51 1.51
C GLY A 242 14.01 14.44 -0.02
N THR A 243 12.84 14.11 -0.58
CA THR A 243 12.62 14.02 -2.03
C THR A 243 11.61 15.04 -2.55
N LEU A 244 10.79 15.61 -1.67
CA LEU A 244 9.65 16.45 -2.04
C LEU A 244 10.06 17.68 -2.87
N GLU A 245 11.20 18.30 -2.59
CA GLU A 245 11.69 19.45 -3.37
C GLU A 245 11.95 19.06 -4.83
N GLN A 246 12.63 17.92 -5.07
CA GLN A 246 12.89 17.43 -6.42
C GLN A 246 11.58 17.00 -7.12
N SER A 247 10.64 16.43 -6.38
CA SER A 247 9.30 16.10 -6.87
C SER A 247 8.55 17.32 -7.37
N MET A 248 8.62 18.42 -6.63
CA MET A 248 8.02 19.70 -7.03
C MET A 248 8.72 20.31 -8.25
N VAL A 249 10.06 20.17 -8.36
CA VAL A 249 10.79 20.59 -9.57
C VAL A 249 10.35 19.76 -10.79
N ALA A 250 10.26 18.44 -10.64
CA ALA A 250 9.83 17.51 -11.70
C ALA A 250 8.41 17.75 -12.19
N CYS A 251 7.50 18.13 -11.28
CA CYS A 251 6.09 18.31 -11.55
C CYS A 251 5.84 19.56 -12.43
N ARG A 252 4.93 19.47 -13.40
CA ARG A 252 4.55 20.61 -14.25
C ARG A 252 3.80 21.72 -13.51
N ILE A 253 3.60 22.84 -14.18
CA ILE A 253 2.66 23.88 -13.73
C ILE A 253 1.25 23.27 -13.70
N GLY A 254 0.54 23.45 -12.58
CA GLY A 254 -0.78 22.88 -12.35
C GLY A 254 -0.79 21.35 -12.18
N GLY A 255 0.36 20.70 -12.04
CA GLY A 255 0.45 19.25 -11.82
C GLY A 255 0.13 18.84 -10.39
N HIS A 256 0.11 17.52 -10.16
CA HIS A 256 -0.31 16.91 -8.89
C HIS A 256 0.84 16.12 -8.27
N VAL A 257 1.11 16.34 -6.99
CA VAL A 257 2.05 15.58 -6.17
C VAL A 257 1.27 14.87 -5.07
N SER A 258 1.14 13.55 -5.19
CA SER A 258 0.55 12.69 -4.16
C SER A 258 1.59 12.36 -3.11
N ILE A 259 1.51 12.98 -1.93
CA ILE A 259 2.42 12.78 -0.81
C ILE A 259 1.95 11.58 -0.02
N ILE A 260 2.73 10.49 -0.05
CA ILE A 260 2.36 9.19 0.50
C ILE A 260 3.36 8.74 1.57
N GLY A 261 4.65 8.79 1.22
CA GLY A 261 5.69 8.18 2.03
C GLY A 261 6.45 9.15 2.93
N ILE A 262 7.12 8.56 3.91
CA ILE A 262 7.91 9.24 4.94
C ILE A 262 9.29 8.58 5.11
N LEU A 263 9.80 7.94 4.06
CA LEU A 263 11.04 7.13 4.12
C LEU A 263 12.29 7.95 4.50
N THR A 264 12.27 9.26 4.22
CA THR A 264 13.38 10.17 4.55
C THR A 264 13.12 11.02 5.80
N GLY A 265 12.02 10.76 6.52
CA GLY A 265 11.67 11.47 7.75
C GLY A 265 10.21 11.89 7.81
N LEU A 266 9.81 12.41 8.97
CA LEU A 266 8.44 12.87 9.25
C LEU A 266 8.25 14.38 9.01
N GLN A 267 9.32 15.15 9.00
CA GLN A 267 9.29 16.61 8.93
C GLN A 267 10.36 17.12 7.97
N GLY A 268 10.06 18.21 7.28
CA GLY A 268 10.99 18.91 6.38
C GLY A 268 10.47 20.26 5.95
N SER A 269 11.31 21.02 5.25
CA SER A 269 10.95 22.33 4.68
C SER A 269 10.25 22.16 3.34
N LEU A 270 9.32 23.03 3.04
CA LEU A 270 8.63 23.14 1.75
C LEU A 270 8.80 24.56 1.21
N SER A 271 9.19 24.68 -0.06
CA SER A 271 9.21 25.97 -0.75
C SER A 271 7.77 26.39 -1.14
N VAL A 272 7.14 27.17 -0.27
CA VAL A 272 5.77 27.66 -0.50
C VAL A 272 5.69 28.50 -1.77
N ILE A 273 6.70 29.34 -2.04
CA ILE A 273 6.71 30.16 -3.27
C ILE A 273 6.79 29.31 -4.54
N GLN A 274 7.46 28.18 -4.49
CA GLN A 274 7.52 27.25 -5.62
C GLN A 274 6.13 26.63 -5.89
N ALA A 275 5.44 26.19 -4.84
CA ALA A 275 4.09 25.64 -4.96
C ALA A 275 3.11 26.68 -5.56
N ILE A 276 3.18 27.94 -5.07
CA ILE A 276 2.34 29.05 -5.56
C ILE A 276 2.65 29.36 -7.02
N ALA A 277 3.93 29.60 -7.36
CA ALA A 277 4.35 30.01 -8.70
C ALA A 277 4.04 28.93 -9.75
N ARG A 278 4.03 27.66 -9.35
CA ARG A 278 3.72 26.54 -10.24
C ARG A 278 2.27 26.06 -10.16
N HIS A 279 1.42 26.68 -9.33
CA HIS A 279 0.02 26.26 -9.14
C HIS A 279 -0.13 24.76 -8.86
N GLN A 280 0.83 24.16 -8.16
CA GLN A 280 0.87 22.73 -7.90
C GLN A 280 -0.14 22.32 -6.83
N ARG A 281 -0.74 21.14 -7.01
CA ARG A 281 -1.56 20.49 -6.00
C ARG A 281 -0.69 19.50 -5.21
N LEU A 282 -0.60 19.69 -3.91
CA LEU A 282 0.11 18.82 -2.98
C LEU A 282 -0.93 18.12 -2.11
N GLN A 283 -1.16 16.84 -2.37
CA GLN A 283 -2.24 16.07 -1.74
C GLN A 283 -1.64 14.95 -0.87
N GLY A 284 -1.94 14.97 0.43
CA GLY A 284 -1.67 13.83 1.31
C GLY A 284 -2.58 12.66 0.95
N VAL A 285 -2.00 11.47 0.76
CA VAL A 285 -2.73 10.26 0.42
C VAL A 285 -2.43 9.17 1.44
N LEU A 286 -3.47 8.72 2.13
CA LEU A 286 -3.41 7.61 3.07
C LEU A 286 -4.41 6.55 2.63
N VAL A 287 -3.91 5.54 1.93
CA VAL A 287 -4.68 4.41 1.39
C VAL A 287 -5.95 4.85 0.63
N GLY A 288 -7.13 4.28 0.94
CA GLY A 288 -8.37 4.60 0.25
C GLY A 288 -9.60 3.94 0.88
N SER A 289 -10.78 4.31 0.37
CA SER A 289 -12.07 3.80 0.80
C SER A 289 -12.39 2.41 0.19
N ARG A 290 -13.45 1.78 0.71
CA ARG A 290 -14.04 0.56 0.12
C ARG A 290 -14.43 0.77 -1.35
N LYS A 291 -15.01 1.95 -1.68
CA LYS A 291 -15.39 2.29 -3.05
C LYS A 291 -14.18 2.29 -3.98
N HIS A 292 -13.07 2.91 -3.55
CA HIS A 292 -11.83 2.93 -4.31
C HIS A 292 -11.27 1.52 -4.50
N GLN A 293 -11.34 0.63 -3.48
CA GLN A 293 -10.90 -0.76 -3.61
C GLN A 293 -11.75 -1.54 -4.61
N LEU A 294 -13.08 -1.38 -4.61
CA LEU A 294 -13.96 -2.03 -5.56
C LEU A 294 -13.71 -1.57 -7.00
N ASP A 295 -13.43 -0.28 -7.19
CA ASP A 295 -13.08 0.27 -8.51
C ASP A 295 -11.74 -0.26 -8.99
N MET A 296 -10.73 -0.32 -8.11
CA MET A 296 -9.43 -0.92 -8.39
C MET A 296 -9.56 -2.41 -8.76
N ILE A 297 -10.34 -3.18 -8.00
CA ILE A 297 -10.54 -4.61 -8.27
C ILE A 297 -11.14 -4.81 -9.67
N ARG A 298 -12.16 -4.03 -10.05
CA ARG A 298 -12.71 -4.09 -11.40
C ARG A 298 -11.68 -3.79 -12.49
N ALA A 299 -10.81 -2.80 -12.24
CA ALA A 299 -9.77 -2.43 -13.20
C ALA A 299 -8.71 -3.52 -13.35
N VAL A 300 -8.24 -4.12 -12.26
CA VAL A 300 -7.22 -5.19 -12.33
C VAL A 300 -7.78 -6.46 -12.96
N GLU A 301 -9.05 -6.80 -12.71
CA GLU A 301 -9.74 -7.92 -13.37
C GLU A 301 -9.89 -7.69 -14.88
N ALA A 302 -10.37 -6.51 -15.28
CA ALA A 302 -10.61 -6.18 -16.69
C ALA A 302 -9.32 -6.21 -17.52
N ASN A 303 -8.17 -5.89 -16.93
CA ASN A 303 -6.89 -5.81 -17.60
C ASN A 303 -5.96 -7.03 -17.36
N GLY A 304 -6.39 -7.99 -16.53
CA GLY A 304 -5.55 -9.15 -16.18
C GLY A 304 -4.25 -8.76 -15.48
N MET A 305 -4.19 -7.60 -14.81
CA MET A 305 -2.99 -7.14 -14.12
C MET A 305 -2.65 -8.08 -12.97
N LYS A 306 -1.37 -8.33 -12.75
CA LYS A 306 -0.86 -9.11 -11.61
C LYS A 306 0.11 -8.27 -10.79
N PRO A 307 0.04 -8.32 -9.45
CA PRO A 307 1.00 -7.64 -8.60
C PRO A 307 2.39 -8.29 -8.70
N VAL A 308 3.41 -7.50 -8.44
CA VAL A 308 4.79 -8.00 -8.35
C VAL A 308 5.08 -8.35 -6.90
N ILE A 309 5.23 -9.64 -6.63
CA ILE A 309 5.65 -10.18 -5.32
C ILE A 309 7.13 -10.52 -5.41
N ASP A 310 7.93 -9.97 -4.51
CA ASP A 310 9.37 -10.23 -4.42
C ASP A 310 9.64 -11.58 -3.75
N SER A 311 8.98 -11.81 -2.61
CA SER A 311 9.19 -13.00 -1.79
C SER A 311 7.99 -13.26 -0.87
N SER A 312 7.85 -14.53 -0.46
CA SER A 312 6.87 -14.96 0.54
C SER A 312 7.60 -15.65 1.70
N TYR A 313 7.06 -15.48 2.90
CA TYR A 313 7.53 -16.07 4.14
C TYR A 313 6.38 -16.79 4.84
N PRO A 314 6.63 -17.84 5.64
CA PRO A 314 5.59 -18.40 6.50
C PRO A 314 5.20 -17.38 7.57
N LEU A 315 4.03 -17.53 8.16
CA LEU A 315 3.51 -16.61 9.20
C LEU A 315 4.52 -16.40 10.35
N GLU A 316 5.17 -17.48 10.81
CA GLU A 316 6.17 -17.43 11.88
C GLU A 316 7.47 -16.73 11.45
N GLY A 317 7.72 -16.62 10.15
CA GLY A 317 8.87 -15.92 9.56
C GLY A 317 8.69 -14.41 9.43
N ILE A 318 7.68 -13.83 10.07
CA ILE A 318 7.33 -12.40 9.97
C ILE A 318 8.52 -11.48 10.31
N VAL A 319 9.35 -11.82 11.28
CA VAL A 319 10.52 -11.01 11.67
C VAL A 319 11.55 -10.99 10.53
N ASP A 320 11.82 -12.14 9.91
CA ASP A 320 12.75 -12.22 8.77
C ASP A 320 12.20 -11.47 7.55
N ALA A 321 10.87 -11.52 7.34
CA ALA A 321 10.20 -10.74 6.30
C ALA A 321 10.38 -9.22 6.52
N PHE A 322 10.23 -8.73 7.75
CA PHE A 322 10.47 -7.32 8.07
C PHE A 322 11.95 -6.93 7.98
N ARG A 323 12.88 -7.79 8.38
CA ARG A 323 14.33 -7.57 8.15
C ARG A 323 14.67 -7.51 6.66
N HIS A 324 14.01 -8.33 5.85
CA HIS A 324 14.15 -8.22 4.40
C HIS A 324 13.61 -6.88 3.90
N GLN A 325 12.44 -6.43 4.36
CA GLN A 325 11.91 -5.11 4.01
C GLN A 325 12.87 -3.98 4.40
N GLU A 326 13.39 -4.00 5.63
CA GLU A 326 14.36 -3.03 6.16
C GLU A 326 15.65 -2.96 5.33
N SER A 327 16.10 -4.08 4.78
CA SER A 327 17.28 -4.12 3.91
C SER A 327 17.14 -3.36 2.60
N ASN A 328 15.93 -2.94 2.23
CA ASN A 328 15.59 -2.27 0.96
C ASN A 328 16.01 -3.05 -0.30
N ARG A 329 16.25 -4.37 -0.21
CA ARG A 329 16.63 -5.22 -1.35
C ARG A 329 15.44 -5.66 -2.18
N HIS A 330 14.26 -5.75 -1.58
CA HIS A 330 13.02 -6.19 -2.22
C HIS A 330 12.62 -5.31 -3.40
N PHE A 331 11.81 -5.88 -4.30
CA PHE A 331 11.23 -5.20 -5.46
C PHE A 331 9.74 -5.57 -5.57
N GLY A 332 8.85 -4.63 -5.29
CA GLY A 332 7.41 -4.90 -5.16
C GLY A 332 7.03 -5.24 -3.71
N LYS A 333 6.21 -6.28 -3.54
CA LYS A 333 5.64 -6.66 -2.24
C LYS A 333 6.33 -7.89 -1.65
N ILE A 334 6.42 -7.91 -0.32
CA ILE A 334 6.78 -9.09 0.49
C ILE A 334 5.49 -9.61 1.11
N CYS A 335 5.25 -10.91 1.05
CA CYS A 335 4.05 -11.55 1.58
C CYS A 335 4.35 -12.50 2.74
N LEU A 336 3.32 -12.73 3.56
CA LEU A 336 3.24 -13.85 4.49
C LEU A 336 2.20 -14.83 3.97
N GLU A 337 2.48 -16.14 4.00
CA GLU A 337 1.53 -17.19 3.63
C GLU A 337 1.34 -18.13 4.83
N PHE A 338 0.07 -18.58 5.07
CA PHE A 338 -0.34 -19.28 6.30
C PHE A 338 -0.79 -20.71 5.98
#